data_f6050f38c85278f1704d96192b970ac8
#
_entry.id   f6050f38c85278f1704d96192b970ac8
#
_cell.length_a   1.000
_cell.length_b   1.000
_cell.length_c   1.000
_cell.angle_alpha   90.00
_cell.angle_beta   90.00
_cell.angle_gamma   90.00
#
_symmetry.space_group_name_H-M   'P 1'
#
loop_
_entity.id
_entity.type
_entity.pdbx_description
1 polymer ?
#
loop_
_entity_poly.entity_id
_entity_poly.type
_entity_poly.pdbx_seq_one_letter_code
_entity_poly.pdbx_strand_id
1 'polypeptide(L)'
;MKFLAEMLWRDLYIRSLENSRHMLDHIYPFLLVHKKLQLAGIGTLQLVPVSAAIEAGGTSIAAPYEKVNFTQGQVSTDSSFFAWVAALDHIDMDTAILTTNQAVEELASSIQLHQPVHIASVGHFQNEGAGISFIPHQPMYAVQETLPITGGLQWSFKKGVLYTREAKSIMDTYWWVAALLLATAGAAAIANYYLNLNDQF
;
A
#
# COMPACT_ATOMS: atom_id res chain seq x y z
N MET A 1 4.73 48.42 26.94
CA MET A 1 5.56 47.20 26.94
C MET A 1 4.76 45.89 26.95
N LYS A 2 3.63 45.75 27.65
CA LYS A 2 2.81 44.53 27.63
C LYS A 2 2.31 44.15 26.22
N PHE A 3 1.87 45.10 25.43
CA PHE A 3 1.29 44.89 24.11
C PHE A 3 2.29 44.32 23.08
N LEU A 4 3.54 44.77 23.11
CA LEU A 4 4.60 44.23 22.24
C LEU A 4 5.00 42.80 22.61
N ALA A 5 5.00 42.49 23.93
CA ALA A 5 5.28 41.15 24.40
C ALA A 5 4.17 40.17 23.97
N GLU A 6 2.90 40.56 24.05
CA GLU A 6 1.76 39.73 23.61
C GLU A 6 1.76 39.51 22.09
N MET A 7 2.13 40.51 21.28
CA MET A 7 2.28 40.34 19.83
C MET A 7 3.42 39.38 19.49
N LEU A 8 4.58 39.54 20.13
CA LEU A 8 5.72 38.65 19.92
C LEU A 8 5.40 37.19 20.33
N TRP A 9 4.71 36.98 21.46
CA TRP A 9 4.28 35.66 21.88
C TRP A 9 3.28 35.06 20.92
N ARG A 10 2.36 35.83 20.38
CA ARG A 10 1.38 35.34 19.40
C ARG A 10 2.03 34.95 18.07
N ASP A 11 2.99 35.73 17.59
CA ASP A 11 3.71 35.42 16.36
C ASP A 11 4.62 34.21 16.52
N LEU A 12 5.29 34.04 17.66
CA LEU A 12 6.05 32.85 18.00
C LEU A 12 5.16 31.61 18.10
N TYR A 13 4.00 31.74 18.72
CA TYR A 13 3.03 30.64 18.86
C TYR A 13 2.44 30.24 17.51
N ILE A 14 2.10 31.20 16.64
CA ILE A 14 1.60 30.89 15.29
C ILE A 14 2.68 30.18 14.46
N ARG A 15 3.92 30.63 14.50
CA ARG A 15 5.05 29.98 13.81
C ARG A 15 5.30 28.56 14.31
N SER A 16 5.21 28.34 15.61
CA SER A 16 5.33 26.99 16.19
C SER A 16 4.25 26.05 15.64
N LEU A 17 3.00 26.49 15.59
CA LEU A 17 1.90 25.70 15.03
C LEU A 17 2.05 25.42 13.53
N GLU A 18 2.59 26.37 12.76
CA GLU A 18 2.87 26.15 11.34
C GLU A 18 3.99 25.13 11.14
N ASN A 19 5.07 25.23 11.91
CA ASN A 19 6.18 24.28 11.85
C ASN A 19 5.76 22.88 12.25
N SER A 20 4.92 22.74 13.29
CA SER A 20 4.40 21.43 13.72
C SER A 20 3.53 20.78 12.66
N ARG A 21 2.69 21.55 11.96
CA ARG A 21 1.88 21.04 10.83
C ARG A 21 2.76 20.60 9.68
N HIS A 22 3.77 21.40 9.34
CA HIS A 22 4.69 21.08 8.26
C HIS A 22 5.44 19.76 8.51
N MET A 23 5.90 19.53 9.74
CA MET A 23 6.52 18.26 10.12
C MET A 23 5.57 17.07 9.97
N LEU A 24 4.27 17.22 10.31
CA LEU A 24 3.29 16.15 10.15
C LEU A 24 3.11 15.73 8.68
N ASP A 25 3.27 16.67 7.75
CA ASP A 25 3.19 16.40 6.31
C ASP A 25 4.36 15.54 5.81
N HIS A 26 5.50 15.56 6.50
CA HIS A 26 6.67 14.72 6.16
C HIS A 26 6.54 13.27 6.62
N ILE A 27 5.64 12.96 7.55
CA ILE A 27 5.45 11.60 8.09
C ILE A 27 5.01 10.62 6.99
N TYR A 28 4.06 11.02 6.15
CA TYR A 28 3.55 10.14 5.10
C TYR A 28 4.61 9.75 4.07
N PRO A 29 5.30 10.67 3.40
CA PRO A 29 6.33 10.31 2.44
C PRO A 29 7.50 9.56 3.08
N PHE A 30 7.87 9.87 4.33
CA PHE A 30 8.88 9.13 5.06
C PHE A 30 8.48 7.66 5.28
N LEU A 31 7.25 7.41 5.75
CA LEU A 31 6.73 6.05 5.95
C LEU A 31 6.67 5.25 4.65
N LEU A 32 6.39 5.88 3.52
CA LEU A 32 6.38 5.20 2.22
C LEU A 32 7.76 4.65 1.86
N VAL A 33 8.82 5.40 2.15
CA VAL A 33 10.20 5.05 1.80
C VAL A 33 10.81 4.12 2.84
N HIS A 34 10.72 4.48 4.13
CA HIS A 34 11.43 3.81 5.21
C HIS A 34 10.61 2.70 5.89
N LYS A 35 9.29 2.62 5.62
CA LYS A 35 8.35 1.62 6.15
C LYS A 35 8.16 1.65 7.67
N LYS A 36 8.95 2.41 8.40
CA LYS A 36 8.92 2.53 9.86
C LYS A 36 9.32 3.93 10.27
N LEU A 37 8.63 4.48 11.29
CA LEU A 37 8.96 5.75 11.93
C LEU A 37 8.77 5.61 13.44
N GLN A 38 9.78 6.05 14.20
CA GLN A 38 9.73 6.15 15.66
C GLN A 38 9.56 7.61 16.05
N LEU A 39 8.60 7.89 16.93
CA LEU A 39 8.33 9.21 17.48
C LEU A 39 8.50 9.19 18.99
N ALA A 40 9.36 10.05 19.53
CA ALA A 40 9.70 10.09 20.94
C ALA A 40 8.46 10.28 21.83
N GLY A 41 8.33 9.45 22.86
CA GLY A 41 7.22 9.54 23.83
C GLY A 41 5.83 9.13 23.31
N ILE A 42 5.71 8.80 22.02
CA ILE A 42 4.46 8.39 21.39
C ILE A 42 4.53 6.89 21.06
N GLY A 43 5.47 6.48 20.23
CA GLY A 43 5.62 5.10 19.80
C GLY A 43 6.16 4.94 18.38
N THR A 44 5.84 3.80 17.78
CA THR A 44 6.31 3.40 16.46
C THR A 44 5.13 3.25 15.49
N LEU A 45 5.20 3.93 14.36
CA LEU A 45 4.36 3.70 13.19
C LEU A 45 5.12 2.78 12.22
N GLN A 46 4.44 1.75 11.73
CA GLN A 46 5.03 0.80 10.78
C GLN A 46 4.05 0.51 9.65
N LEU A 47 4.54 0.57 8.42
CA LEU A 47 3.79 0.20 7.22
C LEU A 47 3.96 -1.30 6.98
N VAL A 48 2.86 -2.04 7.05
CA VAL A 48 2.83 -3.51 6.92
C VAL A 48 2.05 -3.89 5.68
N PRO A 49 2.62 -4.72 4.79
CA PRO A 49 1.90 -5.22 3.63
C PRO A 49 0.80 -6.20 4.05
N VAL A 50 -0.38 -6.03 3.48
CA VAL A 50 -1.51 -6.95 3.60
C VAL A 50 -1.69 -7.65 2.25
N SER A 51 -1.64 -8.97 2.26
CA SER A 51 -1.77 -9.78 1.04
C SER A 51 -3.17 -9.66 0.44
N ALA A 52 -3.26 -9.88 -0.86
CA ALA A 52 -4.53 -10.05 -1.55
C ALA A 52 -5.37 -11.14 -0.86
N ALA A 53 -6.66 -10.90 -0.72
CA ALA A 53 -7.59 -11.81 -0.08
C ALA A 53 -8.85 -11.98 -0.93
N ILE A 54 -9.41 -13.21 -0.93
CA ILE A 54 -10.71 -13.45 -1.54
C ILE A 54 -11.78 -12.86 -0.63
N GLU A 55 -12.63 -11.99 -1.17
CA GLU A 55 -13.73 -11.40 -0.43
C GLU A 55 -14.79 -12.45 -0.03
N ALA A 56 -15.52 -12.14 1.04
CA ALA A 56 -16.62 -12.98 1.52
C ALA A 56 -17.66 -13.15 0.40
N GLY A 57 -17.77 -14.37 -0.14
CA GLY A 57 -18.63 -14.67 -1.29
C GLY A 57 -17.89 -15.28 -2.48
N GLY A 58 -16.55 -15.21 -2.49
CA GLY A 58 -15.72 -15.91 -3.51
C GLY A 58 -15.79 -15.34 -4.92
N THR A 59 -16.41 -14.16 -5.10
CA THR A 59 -16.65 -13.54 -6.42
C THR A 59 -15.63 -12.47 -6.80
N SER A 60 -14.83 -12.01 -5.83
CA SER A 60 -13.83 -10.96 -6.05
C SER A 60 -12.58 -11.18 -5.20
N ILE A 61 -11.47 -10.63 -5.65
CA ILE A 61 -10.19 -10.62 -4.94
C ILE A 61 -9.88 -9.18 -4.57
N ALA A 62 -9.77 -8.90 -3.27
CA ALA A 62 -9.25 -7.64 -2.78
C ALA A 62 -7.76 -7.55 -3.11
N ALA A 63 -7.34 -6.43 -3.69
CA ALA A 63 -5.94 -6.19 -4.01
C ALA A 63 -5.06 -6.14 -2.74
N PRO A 64 -3.76 -6.47 -2.85
CA PRO A 64 -2.83 -6.25 -1.76
C PRO A 64 -2.71 -4.76 -1.46
N TYR A 65 -2.63 -4.41 -0.19
CA TYR A 65 -2.49 -3.03 0.26
C TYR A 65 -1.52 -2.93 1.44
N GLU A 66 -1.09 -1.72 1.74
CA GLU A 66 -0.26 -1.47 2.93
C GLU A 66 -1.13 -0.83 4.03
N LYS A 67 -0.97 -1.32 5.25
CA LYS A 67 -1.66 -0.83 6.45
C LYS A 67 -0.66 -0.24 7.42
N VAL A 68 -1.02 0.88 8.03
CA VAL A 68 -0.25 1.45 9.13
C VAL A 68 -0.61 0.73 10.42
N ASN A 69 0.38 0.13 11.07
CA ASN A 69 0.29 -0.38 12.42
C ASN A 69 0.98 0.58 13.36
N PHE A 70 0.38 0.81 14.52
CA PHE A 70 0.95 1.61 15.59
C PHE A 70 1.23 0.73 16.81
N THR A 71 2.39 0.96 17.41
CA THR A 71 2.77 0.34 18.68
C THR A 71 3.21 1.44 19.64
N GLN A 72 2.44 1.66 20.71
CA GLN A 72 2.81 2.60 21.74
C GLN A 72 4.08 2.14 22.46
N GLY A 73 4.99 3.06 22.77
CA GLY A 73 6.22 2.72 23.48
C GLY A 73 7.10 3.93 23.75
N GLN A 74 7.99 3.76 24.72
CA GLN A 74 9.04 4.74 25.02
C GLN A 74 10.18 4.52 24.02
N VAL A 75 10.16 5.28 22.93
CA VAL A 75 11.17 5.25 21.87
C VAL A 75 11.79 6.64 21.71
N SER A 76 12.96 6.70 21.10
CA SER A 76 13.54 7.97 20.61
C SER A 76 13.13 8.20 19.17
N THR A 77 13.04 9.47 18.75
CA THR A 77 12.81 9.79 17.34
C THR A 77 13.96 9.27 16.48
N ASP A 78 13.62 8.74 15.32
CA ASP A 78 14.57 8.13 14.40
C ASP A 78 15.52 9.18 13.81
N SER A 79 16.82 8.93 13.86
CA SER A 79 17.83 9.85 13.31
C SER A 79 17.69 10.03 11.80
N SER A 80 17.22 9.01 11.09
CA SER A 80 16.93 9.08 9.66
C SER A 80 15.78 10.04 9.35
N PHE A 81 14.83 10.23 10.28
CA PHE A 81 13.75 11.17 10.11
C PHE A 81 14.24 12.63 10.21
N PHE A 82 15.17 12.92 11.12
CA PHE A 82 15.79 14.26 11.18
C PHE A 82 16.53 14.60 9.89
N ALA A 83 17.31 13.64 9.35
CA ALA A 83 18.00 13.82 8.08
C ALA A 83 17.04 14.03 6.90
N TRP A 84 15.89 13.33 6.94
CA TRP A 84 14.82 13.48 5.96
C TRP A 84 14.22 14.89 5.98
N VAL A 85 13.85 15.38 7.17
CA VAL A 85 13.32 16.75 7.36
C VAL A 85 14.35 17.79 6.93
N ALA A 86 15.62 17.67 7.36
CA ALA A 86 16.70 18.57 6.98
C ALA A 86 16.85 18.67 5.44
N ALA A 87 16.77 17.54 4.75
CA ALA A 87 16.89 17.49 3.29
C ALA A 87 15.69 18.13 2.57
N LEU A 88 14.46 17.89 3.05
CA LEU A 88 13.25 18.42 2.42
C LEU A 88 13.07 19.90 2.64
N ASP A 89 13.33 20.37 3.86
CA ASP A 89 13.14 21.79 4.25
C ASP A 89 14.37 22.66 3.95
N HIS A 90 15.46 22.03 3.44
CA HIS A 90 16.72 22.72 3.15
C HIS A 90 17.30 23.45 4.35
N ILE A 91 17.19 22.86 5.55
CA ILE A 91 17.71 23.38 6.81
C ILE A 91 18.90 22.55 7.31
N ASP A 92 19.67 23.10 8.22
CA ASP A 92 20.75 22.36 8.86
C ASP A 92 20.23 21.28 9.81
N MET A 93 21.07 20.28 10.10
CA MET A 93 20.69 19.13 10.91
C MET A 93 20.29 19.51 12.33
N ASP A 94 20.98 20.46 12.95
CA ASP A 94 20.70 20.90 14.31
C ASP A 94 19.32 21.57 14.40
N THR A 95 18.99 22.41 13.44
CA THR A 95 17.66 23.01 13.29
C THR A 95 16.58 21.96 13.06
N ALA A 96 16.85 20.98 12.20
CA ALA A 96 15.90 19.88 11.94
C ALA A 96 15.63 19.04 13.19
N ILE A 97 16.64 18.73 13.98
CA ILE A 97 16.50 18.03 15.27
C ILE A 97 15.64 18.84 16.23
N LEU A 98 15.95 20.14 16.38
CA LEU A 98 15.23 21.03 17.29
C LEU A 98 13.75 21.14 16.90
N THR A 99 13.46 21.49 15.66
CA THR A 99 12.08 21.69 15.16
C THR A 99 11.27 20.41 15.20
N THR A 100 11.86 19.26 14.82
CA THR A 100 11.19 17.96 14.86
C THR A 100 10.88 17.55 16.30
N ASN A 101 11.82 17.70 17.24
CA ASN A 101 11.58 17.35 18.64
C ASN A 101 10.48 18.23 19.23
N GLN A 102 10.48 19.53 18.97
CA GLN A 102 9.41 20.43 19.42
C GLN A 102 8.05 20.00 18.88
N ALA A 103 7.96 19.68 17.59
CA ALA A 103 6.72 19.23 16.98
C ALA A 103 6.24 17.89 17.54
N VAL A 104 7.15 16.95 17.82
CA VAL A 104 6.81 15.66 18.47
C VAL A 104 6.33 15.86 19.91
N GLU A 105 6.92 16.78 20.67
CA GLU A 105 6.47 17.13 22.02
C GLU A 105 5.08 17.79 22.01
N GLU A 106 4.82 18.70 21.06
CA GLU A 106 3.50 19.30 20.87
C GLU A 106 2.46 18.26 20.49
N LEU A 107 2.81 17.33 19.60
CA LEU A 107 1.97 16.19 19.23
C LEU A 107 1.64 15.33 20.46
N ALA A 108 2.64 14.94 21.23
CA ALA A 108 2.46 14.16 22.44
C ALA A 108 1.57 14.89 23.47
N SER A 109 1.80 16.17 23.66
CA SER A 109 1.00 17.02 24.57
C SER A 109 -0.46 17.12 24.14
N SER A 110 -0.70 17.32 22.84
CA SER A 110 -2.05 17.39 22.27
C SER A 110 -2.82 16.07 22.48
N ILE A 111 -2.15 14.93 22.27
CA ILE A 111 -2.73 13.60 22.50
C ILE A 111 -3.06 13.42 23.99
N GLN A 112 -2.16 13.84 24.90
CA GLN A 112 -2.41 13.77 26.34
C GLN A 112 -3.60 14.61 26.80
N LEU A 113 -3.82 15.75 26.15
CA LEU A 113 -4.99 16.61 26.35
C LEU A 113 -6.29 16.09 25.73
N HIS A 114 -6.29 14.85 25.25
CA HIS A 114 -7.43 14.21 24.57
C HIS A 114 -7.87 14.93 23.28
N GLN A 115 -6.98 15.67 22.66
CA GLN A 115 -7.23 16.30 21.37
C GLN A 115 -6.84 15.31 20.26
N PRO A 116 -7.76 14.97 19.33
CA PRO A 116 -7.41 14.12 18.21
C PRO A 116 -6.43 14.85 17.29
N VAL A 117 -5.31 14.23 16.99
CA VAL A 117 -4.31 14.79 16.08
C VAL A 117 -4.32 14.02 14.77
N HIS A 118 -4.66 14.74 13.71
CA HIS A 118 -4.72 14.17 12.36
C HIS A 118 -3.36 14.30 11.67
N ILE A 119 -2.89 13.18 11.12
CA ILE A 119 -1.75 13.12 10.21
C ILE A 119 -2.31 12.91 8.81
N ALA A 120 -2.06 13.85 7.92
CA ALA A 120 -2.56 13.82 6.55
C ALA A 120 -2.20 12.49 5.86
N SER A 121 -3.17 11.84 5.25
CA SER A 121 -3.03 10.58 4.50
C SER A 121 -2.61 9.35 5.32
N VAL A 122 -2.31 9.48 6.61
CA VAL A 122 -1.85 8.36 7.46
C VAL A 122 -2.95 7.90 8.41
N GLY A 123 -3.57 8.85 9.15
CA GLY A 123 -4.59 8.55 10.13
C GLY A 123 -4.69 9.62 11.21
N HIS A 124 -5.20 9.24 12.36
CA HIS A 124 -5.24 10.15 13.51
C HIS A 124 -4.93 9.42 14.82
N PHE A 125 -4.27 10.15 15.71
CA PHE A 125 -4.07 9.72 17.10
C PHE A 125 -5.21 10.19 17.97
N GLN A 126 -5.59 9.35 18.92
CA GLN A 126 -6.52 9.70 20.00
C GLN A 126 -6.10 9.04 21.31
N ASN A 127 -6.48 9.65 22.43
CA ASN A 127 -6.26 9.08 23.75
C ASN A 127 -7.60 8.56 24.30
N GLU A 128 -7.69 7.22 24.52
CA GLU A 128 -8.89 6.54 25.01
C GLU A 128 -8.82 6.29 26.53
N GLY A 129 -7.96 6.97 27.26
CA GLY A 129 -7.81 6.81 28.71
C GLY A 129 -6.96 5.62 29.13
N ALA A 130 -6.91 4.56 28.35
CA ALA A 130 -6.01 3.40 28.56
C ALA A 130 -4.66 3.58 27.89
N GLY A 131 -4.51 4.58 27.04
CA GLY A 131 -3.28 4.87 26.30
C GLY A 131 -3.56 5.56 24.96
N ILE A 132 -2.48 5.73 24.20
CA ILE A 132 -2.55 6.32 22.87
C ILE A 132 -3.01 5.23 21.88
N SER A 133 -4.11 5.49 21.19
CA SER A 133 -4.57 4.69 20.06
C SER A 133 -4.36 5.43 18.73
N PHE A 134 -4.20 4.68 17.65
CA PHE A 134 -4.04 5.21 16.31
C PHE A 134 -5.07 4.59 15.38
N ILE A 135 -5.85 5.42 14.71
CA ILE A 135 -6.84 4.99 13.73
C ILE A 135 -6.29 5.35 12.33
N PRO A 136 -5.87 4.34 11.55
CA PRO A 136 -5.35 4.59 10.22
C PRO A 136 -6.45 5.03 9.26
N HIS A 137 -6.15 5.95 8.35
CA HIS A 137 -6.99 6.15 7.17
C HIS A 137 -6.92 4.91 6.29
N GLN A 138 -8.05 4.38 5.90
CA GLN A 138 -8.13 3.23 5.00
C GLN A 138 -8.15 3.68 3.54
N PRO A 139 -7.60 2.84 2.68
CA PRO A 139 -6.27 2.25 2.68
C PRO A 139 -5.26 3.32 2.28
N MET A 140 -4.00 3.22 2.69
CA MET A 140 -2.95 4.17 2.28
C MET A 140 -2.74 4.23 0.75
N TYR A 141 -3.11 3.17 0.08
CA TYR A 141 -3.22 3.09 -1.38
C TYR A 141 -4.62 2.63 -1.72
N ALA A 142 -5.54 3.57 -1.86
CA ALA A 142 -6.72 3.31 -2.62
C ALA A 142 -6.30 3.06 -4.05
N VAL A 143 -6.87 2.04 -4.64
CA VAL A 143 -6.95 1.83 -6.07
C VAL A 143 -6.07 0.71 -6.59
N GLN A 144 -6.36 -0.47 -6.14
CA GLN A 144 -6.57 -1.51 -7.12
C GLN A 144 -8.02 -1.95 -6.94
N GLU A 145 -8.82 -1.73 -7.97
CA GLU A 145 -10.19 -2.24 -8.02
C GLU A 145 -10.18 -3.73 -7.70
N THR A 146 -11.15 -4.17 -6.90
CA THR A 146 -11.38 -5.59 -6.71
C THR A 146 -11.54 -6.25 -8.08
N LEU A 147 -10.67 -7.21 -8.38
CA LEU A 147 -10.75 -7.92 -9.65
C LEU A 147 -11.90 -8.93 -9.55
N PRO A 148 -12.93 -8.82 -10.42
CA PRO A 148 -13.99 -9.82 -10.46
C PRO A 148 -13.41 -11.15 -10.93
N ILE A 149 -13.70 -12.22 -10.23
CA ILE A 149 -13.37 -13.58 -10.67
C ILE A 149 -14.38 -13.96 -11.76
N THR A 150 -14.17 -13.45 -12.97
CA THR A 150 -15.00 -13.79 -14.13
C THR A 150 -14.52 -15.11 -14.72
N GLY A 151 -15.31 -16.16 -14.52
CA GLY A 151 -15.39 -17.36 -15.35
C GLY A 151 -14.10 -18.16 -15.55
N GLY A 152 -14.01 -19.33 -14.96
CA GLY A 152 -13.10 -20.40 -15.37
C GLY A 152 -11.93 -20.73 -14.45
N LEU A 153 -11.67 -19.98 -13.40
CA LEU A 153 -10.70 -20.37 -12.39
C LEU A 153 -11.38 -21.26 -11.34
N GLN A 154 -11.28 -22.57 -11.51
CA GLN A 154 -11.62 -23.51 -10.43
C GLN A 154 -10.44 -23.56 -9.45
N TRP A 155 -10.64 -22.98 -8.27
CA TRP A 155 -9.68 -23.03 -7.17
C TRP A 155 -9.83 -24.36 -6.44
N SER A 156 -8.77 -25.13 -6.38
CA SER A 156 -8.72 -26.35 -5.58
C SER A 156 -7.68 -26.22 -4.48
N PHE A 157 -8.13 -26.32 -3.23
CA PHE A 157 -7.23 -26.38 -2.08
C PHE A 157 -6.82 -27.84 -1.82
N LYS A 158 -5.56 -28.15 -2.04
CA LYS A 158 -4.98 -29.41 -1.61
C LYS A 158 -3.76 -29.12 -0.74
N LYS A 159 -3.82 -29.47 0.54
CA LYS A 159 -2.75 -29.26 1.53
C LYS A 159 -2.28 -27.81 1.70
N GLY A 160 -3.21 -26.83 1.74
CA GLY A 160 -2.89 -25.42 2.03
C GLY A 160 -2.15 -24.67 0.91
N VAL A 161 -2.01 -25.25 -0.27
CA VAL A 161 -1.42 -24.61 -1.44
C VAL A 161 -2.53 -24.29 -2.44
N LEU A 162 -2.59 -23.05 -2.90
CA LEU A 162 -3.48 -22.60 -3.97
C LEU A 162 -2.94 -23.08 -5.32
N TYR A 163 -3.68 -23.96 -5.95
CA TYR A 163 -3.42 -24.34 -7.35
C TYR A 163 -4.43 -23.64 -8.25
N THR A 164 -3.93 -22.84 -9.18
CA THR A 164 -4.74 -22.39 -10.32
C THR A 164 -4.81 -23.51 -11.33
N ARG A 165 -6.00 -24.06 -11.55
CA ARG A 165 -6.24 -24.93 -12.69
C ARG A 165 -6.63 -24.01 -13.85
N GLU A 166 -5.70 -23.77 -14.76
CA GLU A 166 -6.05 -23.14 -16.04
C GLU A 166 -7.15 -23.98 -16.70
N ALA A 167 -8.25 -23.33 -17.06
CA ALA A 167 -9.27 -23.97 -17.87
C ALA A 167 -8.60 -24.36 -19.18
N LYS A 168 -8.43 -25.66 -19.41
CA LYS A 168 -7.86 -26.18 -20.65
C LYS A 168 -8.68 -25.60 -21.80
N SER A 169 -8.04 -24.87 -22.68
CA SER A 169 -8.68 -24.32 -23.87
C SER A 169 -9.32 -25.48 -24.65
N ILE A 170 -10.50 -25.24 -25.21
CA ILE A 170 -11.17 -26.22 -26.10
C ILE A 170 -10.24 -26.61 -27.23
N MET A 171 -9.40 -25.71 -27.71
CA MET A 171 -8.35 -25.94 -28.70
C MET A 171 -7.33 -27.01 -28.26
N ASP A 172 -6.90 -26.97 -26.98
CA ASP A 172 -5.92 -27.93 -26.45
C ASP A 172 -6.49 -29.34 -26.32
N THR A 173 -7.81 -29.47 -26.20
CA THR A 173 -8.47 -30.80 -26.10
C THR A 173 -8.74 -31.41 -27.44
N TYR A 174 -8.97 -30.62 -28.49
CA TYR A 174 -9.40 -31.11 -29.80
C TYR A 174 -8.40 -30.85 -30.94
N TRP A 175 -7.14 -30.48 -30.65
CA TRP A 175 -6.11 -30.25 -31.68
C TRP A 175 -5.90 -31.47 -32.60
N TRP A 176 -6.06 -32.69 -32.08
CA TRP A 176 -5.94 -33.93 -32.82
C TRP A 176 -7.03 -34.10 -33.90
N VAL A 177 -8.22 -33.49 -33.68
CA VAL A 177 -9.29 -33.48 -34.70
C VAL A 177 -8.87 -32.65 -35.90
N ALA A 178 -8.27 -31.52 -35.69
CA ALA A 178 -7.72 -30.67 -36.75
C ALA A 178 -6.59 -31.38 -37.52
N ALA A 179 -5.71 -32.10 -36.81
CA ALA A 179 -4.66 -32.90 -37.42
C ALA A 179 -5.22 -34.06 -38.27
N LEU A 180 -6.27 -34.71 -37.81
CA LEU A 180 -6.93 -35.83 -38.53
C LEU A 180 -7.63 -35.33 -39.80
N LEU A 181 -8.28 -34.16 -39.75
CA LEU A 181 -8.90 -33.54 -40.94
C LEU A 181 -7.85 -33.15 -41.98
N LEU A 182 -6.71 -32.60 -41.56
CA LEU A 182 -5.62 -32.26 -42.47
C LEU A 182 -5.01 -33.54 -43.13
N ALA A 183 -4.83 -34.61 -42.35
CA ALA A 183 -4.30 -35.86 -42.85
C ALA A 183 -5.24 -36.50 -43.87
N THR A 184 -6.57 -36.51 -43.64
CA THR A 184 -7.56 -37.04 -44.56
C THR A 184 -7.67 -36.22 -45.84
N ALA A 185 -7.63 -34.90 -45.75
CA ALA A 185 -7.60 -34.01 -46.91
C ALA A 185 -6.33 -34.21 -47.76
N GLY A 186 -5.18 -34.37 -47.12
CA GLY A 186 -3.93 -34.70 -47.81
C GLY A 186 -3.95 -36.05 -48.54
N ALA A 187 -4.46 -37.08 -47.89
CA ALA A 187 -4.62 -38.41 -48.51
C ALA A 187 -5.58 -38.37 -49.72
N ALA A 188 -6.69 -37.67 -49.61
CA ALA A 188 -7.64 -37.47 -50.71
C ALA A 188 -7.03 -36.72 -51.92
N ALA A 189 -6.22 -35.69 -51.64
CA ALA A 189 -5.52 -34.98 -52.70
C ALA A 189 -4.50 -35.84 -53.43
N ILE A 190 -3.75 -36.68 -52.70
CA ILE A 190 -2.79 -37.62 -53.28
C ILE A 190 -3.50 -38.67 -54.10
N ALA A 191 -4.60 -39.27 -53.60
CA ALA A 191 -5.40 -40.26 -54.34
C ALA A 191 -5.95 -39.67 -55.65
N ASN A 192 -6.50 -38.44 -55.60
CA ASN A 192 -6.99 -37.76 -56.79
C ASN A 192 -5.89 -37.46 -57.81
N TYR A 193 -4.71 -37.11 -57.36
CA TYR A 193 -3.54 -36.92 -58.23
C TYR A 193 -3.19 -38.22 -58.98
N TYR A 194 -3.11 -39.37 -58.29
CA TYR A 194 -2.79 -40.65 -58.91
C TYR A 194 -3.90 -41.15 -59.84
N LEU A 195 -5.16 -40.93 -59.52
CA LEU A 195 -6.28 -41.31 -60.40
C LEU A 195 -6.25 -40.52 -61.73
N ASN A 196 -6.01 -39.20 -61.65
CA ASN A 196 -5.90 -38.36 -62.83
C ASN A 196 -4.67 -38.67 -63.71
N LEU A 197 -3.58 -39.14 -63.09
CA LEU A 197 -2.41 -39.60 -63.86
C LEU A 197 -2.68 -40.86 -64.64
N ASN A 198 -3.50 -41.77 -64.11
CA ASN A 198 -3.83 -43.10 -64.77
C ASN A 198 -4.81 -42.91 -65.91
N ASP A 199 -5.59 -41.83 -65.98
CA ASP A 199 -6.51 -41.52 -67.09
C ASP A 199 -5.82 -40.86 -68.30
N GLN A 200 -4.52 -40.59 -68.21
CA GLN A 200 -3.75 -39.99 -69.33
C GLN A 200 -2.89 -40.99 -70.12
N PHE A 201 -2.95 -42.28 -69.80
CA PHE A 201 -2.29 -43.36 -70.53
C PHE A 201 -3.34 -44.32 -71.07
#